data_19b272f50fa51dd01bcaee6b880681aa
#
_entry.id   19b272f50fa51dd01bcaee6b880681aa
#
_cell.length_a   1.000
_cell.length_b   1.000
_cell.length_c   1.000
_cell.angle_alpha   90.00
_cell.angle_beta   90.00
_cell.angle_gamma   90.00
#
_symmetry.space_group_name_H-M   'P 1'
#
loop_
_entity.id
_entity.type
_entity.pdbx_description
1 polymer ?
#
loop_
_entity_poly.entity_id
_entity_poly.type
_entity_poly.pdbx_seq_one_letter_code
_entity_poly.pdbx_strand_id
1 'polypeptide(L)'
;MEFSSLAGPTTGRSLVLFAEGAAKPGMAAVQAAVGPSIAGGDGPGTEVFPTLGVAVVDAPPEQVMHAAGSDAIIAVEPERIVYALEILDAPHATNGHALLPTAPPLGATETAPVPPFLSTTAPAARSADYLRGYRDAVLHLTEEVTGAATAGAAPLADVLALDETQATWGLQATKVVNCCRSGAKIRVAVLDTGFDLEHPDFDGRPVKSKSFVPGEAVQDGHGHGTHCIGSALGRRCPPKGRPRYGVAHLAEVYAGKVLSNASSGSDRGILAGIEWAIANKCAVVSMSLGAPTQPGQPFSQIYERVALRAQAKGTLIVAAAGNDSSRPGLTRPVSHPANCPSIMAVAALDPTLAVASFSNRGINPDGGQVDIAAPGVNVFSSWPMPTRYRRLQGTSMATPHVAGIAALYAEADAAARGAALWRALVGGARRLPLAAQDVGAGLVQAP
;
A
#
# COMPACT_ATOMS: atom_id res chain seq x y z
N MET A 1 17.28 8.47 22.06
CA MET A 1 16.23 8.05 21.09
C MET A 1 15.12 7.43 21.89
N GLU A 2 13.97 8.10 21.99
CA GLU A 2 12.80 7.55 22.67
C GLU A 2 12.13 6.53 21.75
N PHE A 3 11.81 5.34 22.26
CA PHE A 3 10.94 4.40 21.60
C PHE A 3 9.54 5.04 21.49
N SER A 4 9.17 5.49 20.30
CA SER A 4 7.76 5.62 19.95
C SER A 4 7.19 4.19 20.03
N SER A 5 6.26 3.94 20.94
CA SER A 5 5.54 2.67 21.03
C SER A 5 4.86 2.43 19.69
N LEU A 6 5.46 1.58 18.85
CA LEU A 6 4.88 1.23 17.56
C LEU A 6 3.56 0.51 17.84
N ALA A 7 2.46 1.06 17.35
CA ALA A 7 1.17 0.40 17.46
C ALA A 7 1.16 -0.83 16.54
N GLY A 8 0.89 -1.98 17.09
CA GLY A 8 0.75 -3.22 16.36
C GLY A 8 1.59 -4.38 16.90
N PRO A 9 1.24 -5.63 16.57
CA PRO A 9 1.97 -6.80 17.00
C PRO A 9 3.33 -6.89 16.30
N THR A 10 4.35 -7.32 17.05
CA THR A 10 5.72 -7.54 16.57
C THR A 10 6.10 -9.02 16.70
N THR A 11 7.14 -9.43 15.99
CA THR A 11 7.65 -10.82 16.03
C THR A 11 8.65 -11.06 17.17
N GLY A 12 9.10 -10.00 17.86
CA GLY A 12 10.21 -10.04 18.81
C GLY A 12 11.59 -9.93 18.17
N ARG A 13 11.67 -9.84 16.83
CA ARG A 13 12.91 -9.62 16.07
C ARG A 13 13.13 -8.15 15.74
N SER A 14 14.32 -7.82 15.29
CA SER A 14 14.74 -6.47 14.92
C SER A 14 15.08 -6.36 13.45
N LEU A 15 14.69 -5.23 12.85
CA LEU A 15 15.21 -4.74 11.58
C LEU A 15 16.38 -3.80 11.85
N VAL A 16 17.49 -3.96 11.11
CA VAL A 16 18.69 -3.12 11.23
C VAL A 16 18.99 -2.51 9.87
N LEU A 17 19.04 -1.19 9.80
CA LEU A 17 19.42 -0.45 8.59
C LEU A 17 20.90 -0.06 8.67
N PHE A 18 21.67 -0.46 7.66
CA PHE A 18 23.08 -0.11 7.54
C PHE A 18 23.30 1.16 6.71
N ALA A 19 24.34 1.90 7.06
CA ALA A 19 24.90 2.94 6.22
C ALA A 19 25.36 2.36 4.88
N GLU A 20 25.43 3.20 3.86
CA GLU A 20 25.78 2.75 2.51
C GLU A 20 27.18 2.12 2.49
N GLY A 21 27.27 0.89 1.98
CA GLY A 21 28.51 0.11 1.96
C GLY A 21 28.95 -0.45 3.32
N ALA A 22 28.24 -0.17 4.41
CA ALA A 22 28.63 -0.55 5.77
C ALA A 22 27.96 -1.83 6.31
N ALA A 23 27.37 -2.67 5.47
CA ALA A 23 26.68 -3.89 5.91
C ALA A 23 27.61 -4.84 6.70
N LYS A 24 28.88 -5.03 6.26
CA LYS A 24 29.84 -5.89 6.96
C LYS A 24 30.22 -5.35 8.34
N PRO A 25 30.71 -4.09 8.50
CA PRO A 25 31.00 -3.55 9.82
C PRO A 25 29.75 -3.42 10.70
N GLY A 26 28.59 -3.11 10.13
CA GLY A 26 27.33 -3.07 10.85
C GLY A 26 26.92 -4.43 11.41
N MET A 27 27.04 -5.50 10.62
CA MET A 27 26.81 -6.86 11.10
C MET A 27 27.80 -7.27 12.21
N ALA A 28 29.07 -6.88 12.10
CA ALA A 28 30.06 -7.14 13.17
C ALA A 28 29.66 -6.42 14.47
N ALA A 29 29.15 -5.19 14.40
CA ALA A 29 28.64 -4.46 15.57
C ALA A 29 27.41 -5.14 16.19
N VAL A 30 26.48 -5.61 15.35
CA VAL A 30 25.31 -6.40 15.80
C VAL A 30 25.76 -7.68 16.51
N GLN A 31 26.70 -8.42 15.92
CA GLN A 31 27.26 -9.65 16.49
C GLN A 31 27.92 -9.41 17.85
N ALA A 32 28.65 -8.30 17.99
CA ALA A 32 29.25 -7.92 19.26
C ALA A 32 28.21 -7.60 20.36
N ALA A 33 27.04 -7.04 19.95
CA ALA A 33 26.00 -6.66 20.90
C ALA A 33 25.11 -7.85 21.34
N VAL A 34 24.78 -8.77 20.41
CA VAL A 34 23.81 -9.85 20.67
C VAL A 34 24.46 -11.22 20.90
N GLY A 35 25.78 -11.33 20.69
CA GLY A 35 26.54 -12.57 20.84
C GLY A 35 26.54 -13.47 19.59
N PRO A 36 27.48 -14.41 19.50
CA PRO A 36 27.74 -15.18 18.27
C PRO A 36 26.67 -16.23 17.93
N SER A 37 25.86 -16.65 18.88
CA SER A 37 24.83 -17.69 18.66
C SER A 37 23.59 -17.18 17.92
N ILE A 38 23.38 -15.87 17.86
CA ILE A 38 22.21 -15.25 17.21
C ILE A 38 22.61 -14.62 15.87
N ALA A 39 23.86 -14.30 15.68
CA ALA A 39 24.39 -13.49 14.58
C ALA A 39 25.13 -14.28 13.50
N GLY A 40 25.06 -15.60 13.49
CA GLY A 40 25.69 -16.42 12.44
C GLY A 40 24.98 -16.18 11.09
N GLY A 41 25.71 -15.66 10.10
CA GLY A 41 25.17 -15.28 8.79
C GLY A 41 24.46 -16.38 7.98
N ASP A 42 24.52 -17.63 8.42
CA ASP A 42 23.83 -18.80 7.90
C ASP A 42 22.99 -19.52 8.97
N GLY A 43 22.80 -18.92 10.16
CA GLY A 43 21.96 -19.48 11.24
C GLY A 43 20.48 -19.19 11.01
N PRO A 44 19.57 -20.00 11.61
CA PRO A 44 18.11 -19.88 11.41
C PRO A 44 17.49 -18.55 11.87
N GLY A 45 18.27 -17.57 12.34
CA GLY A 45 17.79 -16.34 12.98
C GLY A 45 18.12 -15.01 12.31
N THR A 46 19.14 -14.92 11.45
CA THR A 46 19.55 -13.63 10.84
C THR A 46 19.56 -13.73 9.32
N GLU A 47 18.92 -12.76 8.67
CA GLU A 47 18.89 -12.64 7.19
C GLU A 47 19.32 -11.24 6.78
N VAL A 48 20.24 -11.14 5.82
CA VAL A 48 20.76 -9.87 5.29
C VAL A 48 20.22 -9.65 3.88
N PHE A 49 19.72 -8.46 3.60
CA PHE A 49 19.25 -7.98 2.30
C PHE A 49 20.25 -6.97 1.74
N PRO A 50 21.27 -7.41 0.96
CA PRO A 50 22.39 -6.55 0.58
C PRO A 50 21.99 -5.38 -0.30
N THR A 51 21.04 -5.57 -1.24
CA THR A 51 20.56 -4.49 -2.11
C THR A 51 19.78 -3.45 -1.32
N LEU A 52 19.05 -3.88 -0.30
CA LEU A 52 18.29 -3.00 0.59
C LEU A 52 19.16 -2.41 1.70
N GLY A 53 20.34 -2.99 1.99
CA GLY A 53 21.20 -2.61 3.12
C GLY A 53 20.50 -2.75 4.47
N VAL A 54 19.72 -3.82 4.62
CA VAL A 54 18.94 -4.14 5.82
C VAL A 54 19.25 -5.55 6.26
N ALA A 55 19.24 -5.78 7.57
CA ALA A 55 19.23 -7.13 8.15
C ALA A 55 18.01 -7.30 9.05
N VAL A 56 17.52 -8.54 9.12
CA VAL A 56 16.58 -9.00 10.15
C VAL A 56 17.37 -9.85 11.14
N VAL A 57 17.31 -9.49 12.40
CA VAL A 57 18.09 -10.10 13.48
C VAL A 57 17.16 -10.75 14.49
N ASP A 58 17.43 -11.99 14.86
CA ASP A 58 16.64 -12.73 15.84
C ASP A 58 17.03 -12.32 17.28
N ALA A 59 16.79 -11.06 17.57
CA ALA A 59 16.97 -10.46 18.88
C ALA A 59 16.02 -9.25 19.01
N PRO A 60 15.52 -8.94 20.22
CA PRO A 60 14.67 -7.80 20.45
C PRO A 60 15.42 -6.48 20.26
N PRO A 61 14.74 -5.40 19.89
CA PRO A 61 15.37 -4.10 19.60
C PRO A 61 16.27 -3.56 20.72
N GLU A 62 15.90 -3.79 21.98
CA GLU A 62 16.65 -3.34 23.14
C GLU A 62 18.08 -3.92 23.18
N GLN A 63 18.24 -5.18 22.78
CA GLN A 63 19.56 -5.83 22.71
C GLN A 63 20.36 -5.31 21.52
N VAL A 64 19.72 -5.14 20.36
CA VAL A 64 20.38 -4.69 19.13
C VAL A 64 20.79 -3.22 19.20
N MET A 65 20.05 -2.39 19.96
CA MET A 65 20.35 -0.97 20.13
C MET A 65 21.70 -0.67 20.76
N HIS A 66 22.29 -1.59 21.51
CA HIS A 66 23.68 -1.43 21.97
C HIS A 66 24.67 -1.36 20.80
N ALA A 67 24.34 -1.94 19.64
CA ALA A 67 25.10 -1.81 18.41
C ALA A 67 24.88 -0.47 17.69
N ALA A 68 23.78 0.25 17.97
CA ALA A 68 23.43 1.50 17.29
C ALA A 68 24.36 2.69 17.60
N GLY A 69 25.34 2.51 18.48
CA GLY A 69 26.46 3.46 18.66
C GLY A 69 27.52 3.40 17.56
N SER A 70 27.43 2.46 16.62
CA SER A 70 28.33 2.34 15.47
C SER A 70 27.82 3.22 14.32
N ASP A 71 28.71 4.01 13.70
CA ASP A 71 28.43 4.79 12.49
C ASP A 71 27.94 3.93 11.29
N ALA A 72 28.11 2.62 11.39
CA ALA A 72 27.65 1.66 10.39
C ALA A 72 26.14 1.38 10.46
N ILE A 73 25.44 1.74 11.54
CA ILE A 73 24.01 1.46 11.76
C ILE A 73 23.25 2.78 11.83
N ILE A 74 22.28 2.93 10.91
CA ILE A 74 21.44 4.14 10.80
C ILE A 74 20.22 4.04 11.71
N ALA A 75 19.56 2.86 11.73
CA ALA A 75 18.33 2.65 12.48
C ALA A 75 18.18 1.19 12.93
N VAL A 76 17.49 1.00 14.04
CA VAL A 76 17.01 -0.30 14.53
C VAL A 76 15.52 -0.14 14.82
N GLU A 77 14.70 -1.02 14.25
CA GLU A 77 13.24 -1.02 14.45
C GLU A 77 12.76 -2.43 14.79
N PRO A 78 11.67 -2.60 15.55
CA PRO A 78 11.06 -3.91 15.74
C PRO A 78 10.46 -4.42 14.43
N GLU A 79 10.56 -5.70 14.16
CA GLU A 79 9.87 -6.35 13.06
C GLU A 79 8.37 -6.45 13.34
N ARG A 80 7.54 -5.94 12.42
CA ARG A 80 6.07 -5.93 12.54
C ARG A 80 5.45 -7.16 11.92
N ILE A 81 4.28 -7.52 12.43
CA ILE A 81 3.34 -8.41 11.74
C ILE A 81 2.42 -7.56 10.87
N VAL A 82 2.22 -7.99 9.64
CA VAL A 82 1.40 -7.32 8.62
C VAL A 82 0.30 -8.24 8.11
N TYR A 83 -0.75 -7.66 7.56
CA TYR A 83 -1.94 -8.39 7.12
C TYR A 83 -2.37 -7.93 5.73
N ALA A 84 -3.08 -8.79 4.99
CA ALA A 84 -3.79 -8.34 3.78
C ALA A 84 -4.88 -7.33 4.18
N LEU A 85 -5.03 -6.27 3.37
CA LEU A 85 -5.95 -5.16 3.65
C LEU A 85 -7.21 -5.30 2.79
N GLU A 86 -8.03 -6.33 3.07
CA GLU A 86 -9.32 -6.54 2.40
C GLU A 86 -10.49 -6.42 3.39
N ILE A 87 -11.65 -6.09 2.84
CA ILE A 87 -12.92 -6.22 3.53
C ILE A 87 -13.71 -7.29 2.79
N LEU A 88 -13.91 -8.45 3.41
CA LEU A 88 -14.77 -9.49 2.88
C LEU A 88 -16.21 -8.99 2.97
N ASP A 89 -16.94 -8.98 1.84
CA ASP A 89 -18.39 -8.77 1.89
C ASP A 89 -18.99 -9.85 2.79
N ALA A 90 -19.59 -9.44 3.91
CA ALA A 90 -20.50 -10.32 4.63
C ALA A 90 -21.59 -10.76 3.64
N PRO A 91 -21.96 -12.05 3.56
CA PRO A 91 -23.10 -12.47 2.76
C PRO A 91 -24.28 -11.58 3.16
N HIS A 92 -24.98 -11.00 2.19
CA HIS A 92 -26.13 -10.14 2.43
C HIS A 92 -27.06 -10.79 3.46
N ALA A 93 -26.84 -10.47 4.73
CA ALA A 93 -27.75 -10.79 5.80
C ALA A 93 -28.89 -9.76 5.73
N THR A 94 -29.99 -10.15 5.18
CA THR A 94 -31.26 -9.50 5.46
C THR A 94 -31.43 -9.47 6.99
N ASN A 95 -31.36 -8.29 7.59
CA ASN A 95 -31.74 -7.97 8.96
C ASN A 95 -31.08 -8.79 10.07
N GLY A 96 -30.14 -8.22 10.77
CA GLY A 96 -29.62 -8.72 12.04
C GLY A 96 -28.23 -8.15 12.37
N HIS A 97 -28.18 -7.28 13.36
CA HIS A 97 -26.95 -6.78 13.95
C HIS A 97 -26.02 -7.94 14.36
N ALA A 98 -24.94 -8.16 13.64
CA ALA A 98 -23.85 -8.97 14.12
C ALA A 98 -22.94 -8.11 15.00
N LEU A 99 -23.01 -8.33 16.30
CA LEU A 99 -22.15 -7.76 17.31
C LEU A 99 -20.72 -8.26 17.12
N LEU A 100 -19.76 -7.35 16.98
CA LEU A 100 -18.35 -7.64 17.16
C LEU A 100 -18.13 -8.16 18.59
N PRO A 101 -17.19 -9.07 18.84
CA PRO A 101 -16.89 -9.50 20.20
C PRO A 101 -16.41 -8.31 21.02
N THR A 102 -17.17 -7.97 22.05
CA THR A 102 -16.86 -6.94 23.02
C THR A 102 -15.66 -7.35 23.86
N ALA A 103 -14.65 -6.49 23.93
CA ALA A 103 -13.61 -6.60 24.95
C ALA A 103 -14.26 -6.48 26.35
N PRO A 104 -13.72 -7.20 27.37
CA PRO A 104 -14.28 -7.13 28.69
C PRO A 104 -14.16 -5.72 29.30
N PRO A 105 -15.10 -5.29 30.15
CA PRO A 105 -15.09 -3.95 30.75
C PRO A 105 -13.94 -3.83 31.75
N LEU A 106 -13.08 -2.85 31.55
CA LEU A 106 -12.12 -2.41 32.58
C LEU A 106 -12.88 -1.73 33.70
N GLY A 107 -12.65 -2.24 34.89
CA GLY A 107 -13.26 -1.75 36.12
C GLY A 107 -12.95 -0.26 36.40
N ALA A 108 -13.93 0.40 36.95
CA ALA A 108 -13.85 1.78 37.43
C ALA A 108 -12.81 1.90 38.55
N THR A 109 -11.86 2.81 38.40
CA THR A 109 -11.05 3.34 39.49
C THR A 109 -11.11 4.85 39.51
N GLU A 110 -11.28 5.35 40.74
CA GLU A 110 -11.52 6.66 41.24
C GLU A 110 -10.76 7.83 40.59
N THR A 111 -11.49 8.95 40.51
CA THR A 111 -11.02 10.29 40.11
C THR A 111 -10.11 10.88 41.17
N ALA A 112 -8.87 11.20 40.79
CA ALA A 112 -8.03 12.15 41.52
C ALA A 112 -8.23 13.56 40.94
N PRO A 113 -8.19 14.63 41.74
CA PRO A 113 -8.47 15.98 41.28
C PRO A 113 -7.31 16.59 40.49
N VAL A 114 -7.63 17.18 39.33
CA VAL A 114 -6.69 17.93 38.48
C VAL A 114 -6.54 19.35 39.05
N PRO A 115 -5.32 19.89 39.26
CA PRO A 115 -5.11 21.25 39.63
C PRO A 115 -5.38 22.23 38.49
N PRO A 116 -5.88 23.46 38.78
CA PRO A 116 -6.19 24.43 37.75
C PRO A 116 -4.94 25.23 37.39
N PHE A 117 -4.40 25.12 36.20
CA PHE A 117 -3.56 26.19 35.62
C PHE A 117 -3.41 26.11 34.10
N LEU A 118 -3.65 27.31 33.53
CA LEU A 118 -3.39 27.80 32.17
C LEU A 118 -4.53 27.64 31.18
N SER A 119 -5.36 28.67 31.19
CA SER A 119 -6.22 29.10 30.09
C SER A 119 -5.34 29.41 28.85
N THR A 120 -5.24 28.48 27.92
CA THR A 120 -4.87 28.81 26.55
C THR A 120 -6.16 29.12 25.81
N THR A 121 -6.37 30.41 25.49
CA THR A 121 -7.42 30.84 24.57
C THR A 121 -7.29 30.05 23.28
N ALA A 122 -8.26 29.18 23.01
CA ALA A 122 -8.42 28.55 21.72
C ALA A 122 -8.47 29.65 20.64
N PRO A 123 -7.78 29.48 19.49
CA PRO A 123 -7.91 30.42 18.38
C PRO A 123 -9.40 30.51 18.01
N ALA A 124 -9.94 31.73 18.00
CA ALA A 124 -11.35 31.99 17.68
C ALA A 124 -11.70 31.25 16.38
N ALA A 125 -12.77 30.44 16.40
CA ALA A 125 -13.27 29.72 15.23
C ALA A 125 -13.48 30.75 14.11
N ARG A 126 -12.69 30.65 13.05
CA ARG A 126 -12.80 31.53 11.88
C ARG A 126 -14.16 31.35 11.28
N SER A 127 -14.88 32.42 10.98
CA SER A 127 -16.24 32.36 10.43
C SER A 127 -16.28 31.63 9.11
N ALA A 128 -17.38 30.98 8.80
CA ALA A 128 -17.57 30.29 7.51
C ALA A 128 -17.37 31.25 6.32
N ASP A 129 -17.64 32.54 6.51
CA ASP A 129 -17.42 33.59 5.51
C ASP A 129 -15.94 33.88 5.29
N TYR A 130 -15.11 33.87 6.35
CA TYR A 130 -13.66 33.99 6.24
C TYR A 130 -13.05 32.82 5.45
N LEU A 131 -13.49 31.59 5.75
CA LEU A 131 -13.01 30.40 5.06
C LEU A 131 -13.48 30.37 3.59
N ARG A 132 -14.68 30.86 3.28
CA ARG A 132 -15.16 31.04 1.90
C ARG A 132 -14.32 32.08 1.15
N GLY A 133 -14.08 33.25 1.74
CA GLY A 133 -13.27 34.29 1.13
C GLY A 133 -11.84 33.84 0.88
N TYR A 134 -11.22 33.09 1.78
CA TYR A 134 -9.89 32.52 1.59
C TYR A 134 -9.87 31.50 0.45
N ARG A 135 -10.85 30.60 0.38
CA ARG A 135 -10.99 29.63 -0.72
C ARG A 135 -11.15 30.35 -2.06
N ASP A 136 -12.02 31.34 -2.13
CA ASP A 136 -12.33 32.08 -3.36
C ASP A 136 -11.11 32.88 -3.83
N ALA A 137 -10.32 33.46 -2.90
CA ALA A 137 -9.07 34.13 -3.21
C ALA A 137 -8.00 33.16 -3.76
N VAL A 138 -7.87 31.96 -3.19
CA VAL A 138 -6.94 30.92 -3.69
C VAL A 138 -7.36 30.43 -5.07
N LEU A 139 -8.66 30.22 -5.31
CA LEU A 139 -9.18 29.84 -6.63
C LEU A 139 -8.91 30.91 -7.67
N HIS A 140 -9.16 32.17 -7.37
CA HIS A 140 -8.90 33.31 -8.26
C HIS A 140 -7.40 33.43 -8.58
N LEU A 141 -6.54 33.31 -7.58
CA LEU A 141 -5.09 33.34 -7.78
C LEU A 141 -4.62 32.18 -8.67
N THR A 142 -5.23 31.01 -8.52
CA THR A 142 -4.91 29.83 -9.34
C THR A 142 -5.32 30.05 -10.80
N GLU A 143 -6.49 30.66 -11.03
CA GLU A 143 -6.96 31.03 -12.37
C GLU A 143 -6.04 32.06 -13.05
N GLU A 144 -5.62 33.09 -12.33
CA GLU A 144 -4.70 34.10 -12.86
C GLU A 144 -3.31 33.53 -13.18
N VAL A 145 -2.75 32.68 -12.32
CA VAL A 145 -1.40 32.11 -12.50
C VAL A 145 -1.37 31.02 -13.56
N THR A 146 -2.44 30.25 -13.72
CA THR A 146 -2.46 29.12 -14.67
C THR A 146 -3.10 29.44 -16.02
N GLY A 147 -3.78 30.59 -16.15
CA GLY A 147 -4.52 30.95 -17.36
C GLY A 147 -5.65 29.97 -17.73
N ALA A 148 -5.95 29.02 -16.82
CA ALA A 148 -6.96 28.02 -17.00
C ALA A 148 -8.24 28.48 -16.31
N ALA A 149 -9.20 28.97 -17.08
CA ALA A 149 -10.58 28.96 -16.63
C ALA A 149 -10.88 27.51 -16.19
N THR A 150 -11.39 27.32 -14.97
CA THR A 150 -11.84 26.02 -14.49
C THR A 150 -12.90 25.51 -15.46
N ALA A 151 -12.50 24.68 -16.42
CA ALA A 151 -13.43 23.88 -17.18
C ALA A 151 -14.25 23.12 -16.13
N GLY A 152 -15.55 23.43 -16.06
CA GLY A 152 -16.44 22.96 -15.03
C GLY A 152 -16.22 21.48 -14.78
N ALA A 153 -16.07 21.10 -13.51
CA ALA A 153 -16.05 19.70 -13.10
C ALA A 153 -17.24 19.02 -13.76
N ALA A 154 -16.96 18.10 -14.67
CA ALA A 154 -18.04 17.28 -15.27
C ALA A 154 -18.84 16.70 -14.11
N PRO A 155 -20.17 16.77 -14.13
CA PRO A 155 -20.98 16.31 -13.02
C PRO A 155 -20.67 14.85 -12.75
N LEU A 156 -20.50 14.48 -11.48
CA LEU A 156 -20.33 13.11 -10.99
C LEU A 156 -21.42 12.13 -11.51
N ALA A 157 -22.50 12.67 -12.07
CA ALA A 157 -23.62 11.90 -12.60
C ALA A 157 -23.27 10.97 -13.79
N ASP A 158 -22.21 11.26 -14.56
CA ASP A 158 -21.82 10.43 -15.72
C ASP A 158 -21.16 9.10 -15.34
N VAL A 159 -20.81 8.88 -14.06
CA VAL A 159 -20.17 7.64 -13.60
C VAL A 159 -21.20 6.58 -13.16
N LEU A 160 -22.45 6.96 -12.92
CA LEU A 160 -23.48 6.09 -12.36
C LEU A 160 -24.06 5.03 -13.31
N ALA A 161 -23.66 5.01 -14.58
CA ALA A 161 -24.19 4.11 -15.60
C ALA A 161 -23.11 3.33 -16.37
N LEU A 162 -22.01 2.97 -15.70
CA LEU A 162 -20.93 2.19 -16.35
C LEU A 162 -21.46 0.77 -16.65
N ASP A 163 -21.57 0.43 -17.95
CA ASP A 163 -21.89 -0.92 -18.39
C ASP A 163 -20.68 -1.85 -18.19
N GLU A 164 -20.77 -2.76 -17.25
CA GLU A 164 -19.71 -3.74 -16.96
C GLU A 164 -19.78 -5.01 -17.83
N THR A 165 -20.58 -5.05 -18.87
CA THR A 165 -20.65 -6.24 -19.75
C THR A 165 -19.34 -6.50 -20.49
N GLN A 166 -18.58 -5.47 -20.86
CA GLN A 166 -17.32 -5.58 -21.61
C GLN A 166 -16.09 -5.36 -20.71
N ALA A 167 -16.14 -4.45 -19.76
CA ALA A 167 -15.05 -4.14 -18.87
C ALA A 167 -15.59 -3.64 -17.53
N THR A 168 -14.87 -3.95 -16.44
CA THR A 168 -15.23 -3.50 -15.10
C THR A 168 -15.27 -1.97 -15.01
N TRP A 169 -16.07 -1.45 -14.08
CA TRP A 169 -16.20 -0.01 -13.86
C TRP A 169 -14.85 0.67 -13.60
N GLY A 170 -13.95 -0.03 -12.87
CA GLY A 170 -12.63 0.50 -12.55
C GLY A 170 -11.76 0.73 -13.78
N LEU A 171 -11.80 -0.16 -14.77
CA LEU A 171 -11.07 0.02 -16.03
C LEU A 171 -11.64 1.13 -16.89
N GLN A 172 -12.96 1.35 -16.82
CA GLN A 172 -13.63 2.44 -17.53
C GLN A 172 -13.31 3.79 -16.88
N ALA A 173 -13.46 3.92 -15.56
CA ALA A 173 -13.18 5.14 -14.81
C ALA A 173 -11.72 5.61 -14.94
N THR A 174 -10.79 4.66 -14.99
CA THR A 174 -9.34 4.92 -15.15
C THR A 174 -8.89 5.02 -16.61
N LYS A 175 -9.82 4.98 -17.59
CA LYS A 175 -9.57 5.04 -19.05
C LYS A 175 -8.68 3.92 -19.60
N VAL A 176 -8.49 2.84 -18.87
CA VAL A 176 -7.73 1.67 -19.33
C VAL A 176 -8.34 1.05 -20.59
N VAL A 177 -9.67 1.11 -20.73
CA VAL A 177 -10.39 0.60 -21.91
C VAL A 177 -9.98 1.30 -23.20
N ASN A 178 -9.60 2.57 -23.13
CA ASN A 178 -9.23 3.42 -24.26
C ASN A 178 -7.69 3.47 -24.49
N CYS A 179 -6.91 2.87 -23.58
CA CYS A 179 -5.46 2.88 -23.67
C CYS A 179 -4.96 1.85 -24.69
N CYS A 180 -4.04 2.28 -25.57
CA CYS A 180 -3.40 1.42 -26.55
C CYS A 180 -2.25 0.57 -25.96
N ARG A 181 -1.84 0.85 -24.70
CA ARG A 181 -0.78 0.12 -24.01
C ARG A 181 -1.33 -1.14 -23.33
N SER A 182 -0.44 -2.09 -23.09
CA SER A 182 -0.78 -3.43 -22.57
C SER A 182 0.08 -3.86 -21.38
N GLY A 183 1.14 -3.10 -21.06
CA GLY A 183 2.19 -3.46 -20.12
C GLY A 183 3.24 -4.41 -20.71
N ALA A 184 3.28 -4.60 -22.05
CA ALA A 184 4.18 -5.56 -22.69
C ALA A 184 5.65 -5.33 -22.30
N LYS A 185 6.35 -6.42 -21.92
CA LYS A 185 7.75 -6.45 -21.48
C LYS A 185 8.02 -5.70 -20.14
N ILE A 186 7.00 -5.25 -19.45
CA ILE A 186 7.12 -4.64 -18.12
C ILE A 186 6.91 -5.72 -17.06
N ARG A 187 7.84 -5.84 -16.12
CA ARG A 187 7.78 -6.76 -14.99
C ARG A 187 7.09 -6.09 -13.81
N VAL A 188 6.05 -6.72 -13.32
CA VAL A 188 5.29 -6.26 -12.15
C VAL A 188 5.32 -7.35 -11.10
N ALA A 189 5.84 -7.04 -9.93
CA ALA A 189 5.78 -7.91 -8.78
C ALA A 189 4.54 -7.58 -7.93
N VAL A 190 3.77 -8.59 -7.57
CA VAL A 190 2.69 -8.51 -6.59
C VAL A 190 3.11 -9.33 -5.38
N LEU A 191 3.30 -8.66 -4.24
CA LEU A 191 3.71 -9.26 -2.98
C LEU A 191 2.46 -9.41 -2.10
N ASP A 192 1.99 -10.66 -1.95
CA ASP A 192 0.67 -10.93 -1.37
C ASP A 192 0.57 -12.36 -0.80
N THR A 193 -0.63 -12.95 -0.72
CA THR A 193 -0.90 -14.32 -0.22
C THR A 193 -0.50 -15.43 -1.19
N GLY A 194 0.04 -15.10 -2.35
CA GLY A 194 0.43 -16.04 -3.40
C GLY A 194 -0.39 -15.88 -4.68
N PHE A 195 -0.44 -16.93 -5.48
CA PHE A 195 -1.17 -16.93 -6.75
C PHE A 195 -1.67 -18.34 -7.08
N ASP A 196 -2.89 -18.44 -7.62
CA ASP A 196 -3.38 -19.70 -8.19
C ASP A 196 -2.74 -19.91 -9.56
N LEU A 197 -1.67 -20.74 -9.58
CA LEU A 197 -0.87 -21.02 -10.77
C LEU A 197 -1.66 -21.76 -11.86
N GLU A 198 -2.78 -22.40 -11.50
CA GLU A 198 -3.64 -23.14 -12.42
C GLU A 198 -4.86 -22.30 -12.88
N HIS A 199 -4.92 -21.02 -12.52
CA HIS A 199 -6.05 -20.16 -12.88
C HIS A 199 -6.15 -20.01 -14.40
N PRO A 200 -7.29 -20.39 -15.03
CA PRO A 200 -7.41 -20.51 -16.50
C PRO A 200 -7.29 -19.17 -17.24
N ASP A 201 -7.45 -18.04 -16.57
CA ASP A 201 -7.25 -16.73 -17.20
C ASP A 201 -5.77 -16.39 -17.41
N PHE A 202 -4.88 -17.17 -16.80
CA PHE A 202 -3.44 -17.03 -16.94
C PHE A 202 -2.79 -18.19 -17.69
N ASP A 203 -3.60 -19.11 -18.20
CA ASP A 203 -3.11 -20.22 -19.00
C ASP A 203 -2.27 -19.75 -20.19
N GLY A 204 -1.11 -20.40 -20.38
CA GLY A 204 -0.13 -20.04 -21.40
C GLY A 204 0.70 -18.77 -21.11
N ARG A 205 0.48 -18.08 -19.98
CA ARG A 205 1.32 -16.93 -19.56
C ARG A 205 2.44 -17.38 -18.64
N PRO A 206 3.69 -16.99 -18.91
CA PRO A 206 4.77 -17.26 -17.97
C PRO A 206 4.56 -16.43 -16.68
N VAL A 207 4.51 -17.14 -15.55
CA VAL A 207 4.47 -16.56 -14.22
C VAL A 207 5.77 -16.91 -13.51
N LYS A 208 6.53 -15.91 -13.09
CA LYS A 208 7.66 -16.11 -12.19
C LYS A 208 7.18 -15.95 -10.76
N SER A 209 7.41 -16.96 -9.93
CA SER A 209 6.87 -16.98 -8.59
C SER A 209 7.88 -17.42 -7.55
N LYS A 210 7.72 -16.93 -6.31
CA LYS A 210 8.52 -17.33 -5.14
C LYS A 210 7.74 -17.16 -3.85
N SER A 211 7.83 -18.14 -2.95
CA SER A 211 7.33 -18.00 -1.57
C SER A 211 8.46 -17.53 -0.65
N PHE A 212 8.11 -16.60 0.22
CA PHE A 212 8.93 -16.08 1.32
C PHE A 212 8.31 -16.43 2.68
N VAL A 213 7.22 -17.22 2.66
CA VAL A 213 6.55 -17.75 3.85
C VAL A 213 7.12 -19.16 4.11
N PRO A 214 7.77 -19.37 5.26
CA PRO A 214 8.33 -20.69 5.58
C PRO A 214 7.24 -21.78 5.57
N GLY A 215 7.54 -22.90 4.90
CA GLY A 215 6.65 -24.07 4.88
C GLY A 215 5.44 -23.95 3.94
N GLU A 216 5.22 -22.80 3.27
CA GLU A 216 4.12 -22.65 2.33
C GLU A 216 4.61 -22.50 0.88
N ALA A 217 3.97 -23.22 -0.05
CA ALA A 217 4.17 -23.03 -1.49
C ALA A 217 3.55 -21.70 -1.95
N VAL A 218 3.88 -21.29 -3.19
CA VAL A 218 3.32 -20.05 -3.79
C VAL A 218 1.82 -20.14 -4.02
N GLN A 219 1.28 -21.37 -4.14
CA GLN A 219 -0.15 -21.58 -4.35
C GLN A 219 -0.97 -20.79 -3.33
N ASP A 220 -1.92 -20.01 -3.82
CA ASP A 220 -2.75 -19.12 -3.01
C ASP A 220 -3.88 -19.91 -2.33
N GLY A 221 -3.74 -20.18 -1.06
CA GLY A 221 -4.77 -20.82 -0.24
C GLY A 221 -5.76 -19.82 0.38
N HIS A 222 -5.51 -18.50 0.23
CA HIS A 222 -6.40 -17.45 0.74
C HIS A 222 -7.28 -16.86 -0.38
N GLY A 223 -6.66 -16.41 -1.48
CA GLY A 223 -7.32 -15.85 -2.64
C GLY A 223 -7.06 -14.37 -2.90
N HIS A 224 -6.63 -13.63 -1.88
CA HIS A 224 -6.40 -12.18 -1.98
C HIS A 224 -5.31 -11.86 -3.02
N GLY A 225 -4.18 -12.57 -3.02
CA GLY A 225 -3.10 -12.38 -3.98
C GLY A 225 -3.52 -12.68 -5.42
N THR A 226 -4.31 -13.74 -5.63
CA THR A 226 -4.89 -14.06 -6.94
C THR A 226 -5.81 -12.94 -7.43
N HIS A 227 -6.59 -12.33 -6.54
CA HIS A 227 -7.45 -11.19 -6.87
C HIS A 227 -6.62 -9.95 -7.24
N CYS A 228 -5.58 -9.62 -6.49
CA CYS A 228 -4.70 -8.49 -6.74
C CYS A 228 -3.92 -8.66 -8.07
N ILE A 229 -3.37 -9.86 -8.34
CA ILE A 229 -2.71 -10.16 -9.61
C ILE A 229 -3.69 -10.04 -10.77
N GLY A 230 -4.92 -10.53 -10.60
CA GLY A 230 -5.97 -10.39 -11.61
C GLY A 230 -6.27 -8.95 -11.95
N SER A 231 -6.50 -8.12 -10.94
CA SER A 231 -6.81 -6.69 -11.13
C SER A 231 -5.68 -5.94 -11.83
N ALA A 232 -4.41 -6.21 -11.47
CA ALA A 232 -3.27 -5.58 -12.11
C ALA A 232 -3.01 -6.11 -13.52
N LEU A 233 -3.04 -7.46 -13.72
CA LEU A 233 -2.38 -8.13 -14.83
C LEU A 233 -3.29 -9.14 -15.56
N GLY A 234 -4.57 -9.23 -15.19
CA GLY A 234 -5.52 -10.16 -15.78
C GLY A 234 -5.66 -10.01 -17.29
N ARG A 235 -6.10 -11.06 -17.94
CA ARG A 235 -6.27 -11.19 -19.39
C ARG A 235 -7.24 -10.14 -19.96
N ARG A 236 -6.96 -9.65 -21.18
CA ARG A 236 -7.84 -8.71 -21.88
C ARG A 236 -9.23 -9.28 -22.17
N CYS A 237 -9.27 -10.54 -22.57
CA CYS A 237 -10.52 -11.24 -22.92
C CYS A 237 -10.63 -12.50 -22.04
N PRO A 238 -11.22 -12.39 -20.84
CA PRO A 238 -11.46 -13.55 -19.99
C PRO A 238 -12.43 -14.54 -20.68
N PRO A 239 -12.28 -15.85 -20.46
CA PRO A 239 -13.16 -16.85 -21.06
C PRO A 239 -14.64 -16.69 -20.62
N LYS A 240 -15.54 -17.28 -21.41
CA LYS A 240 -17.00 -17.35 -21.13
C LYS A 240 -17.70 -15.98 -21.03
N GLY A 241 -17.26 -15.00 -21.85
CA GLY A 241 -17.94 -13.70 -21.91
C GLY A 241 -17.89 -12.87 -20.63
N ARG A 242 -16.89 -13.09 -19.77
CA ARG A 242 -16.68 -12.24 -18.59
C ARG A 242 -16.07 -10.91 -19.00
N PRO A 243 -16.38 -9.82 -18.26
CA PRO A 243 -15.80 -8.51 -18.56
C PRO A 243 -14.28 -8.54 -18.38
N ARG A 244 -13.56 -7.69 -19.13
CA ARG A 244 -12.18 -7.39 -18.85
C ARG A 244 -12.05 -6.78 -17.45
N TYR A 245 -11.15 -7.31 -16.63
CA TYR A 245 -10.89 -6.82 -15.28
C TYR A 245 -9.42 -6.48 -15.04
N GLY A 246 -8.49 -7.00 -15.87
CA GLY A 246 -7.06 -6.75 -15.75
C GLY A 246 -6.62 -5.50 -16.49
N VAL A 247 -5.78 -4.70 -15.84
CA VAL A 247 -5.23 -3.46 -16.40
C VAL A 247 -4.17 -3.75 -17.45
N ALA A 248 -2.99 -4.27 -17.04
CA ALA A 248 -1.80 -4.47 -17.88
C ALA A 248 -1.72 -5.93 -18.35
N HIS A 249 -2.56 -6.31 -19.29
CA HIS A 249 -2.82 -7.70 -19.69
C HIS A 249 -1.65 -8.43 -20.39
N LEU A 250 -0.59 -7.74 -20.79
CA LEU A 250 0.63 -8.33 -21.37
C LEU A 250 1.88 -8.10 -20.52
N ALA A 251 1.74 -7.52 -19.32
CA ALA A 251 2.87 -7.39 -18.40
C ALA A 251 3.35 -8.77 -17.89
N GLU A 252 4.63 -8.87 -17.59
CA GLU A 252 5.22 -10.08 -17.02
C GLU A 252 4.84 -10.20 -15.54
N VAL A 253 4.27 -11.35 -15.17
CA VAL A 253 3.75 -11.60 -13.81
C VAL A 253 4.86 -12.12 -12.90
N TYR A 254 5.10 -11.43 -11.79
CA TYR A 254 6.00 -11.85 -10.72
C TYR A 254 5.19 -11.98 -9.43
N ALA A 255 4.84 -13.21 -9.05
CA ALA A 255 4.02 -13.51 -7.87
C ALA A 255 4.92 -13.83 -6.66
N GLY A 256 4.95 -12.95 -5.67
CA GLY A 256 5.69 -13.14 -4.43
C GLY A 256 4.74 -13.43 -3.27
N LYS A 257 4.80 -14.64 -2.69
CA LYS A 257 4.03 -14.95 -1.49
C LYS A 257 4.79 -14.47 -0.26
N VAL A 258 4.35 -13.35 0.31
CA VAL A 258 4.88 -12.75 1.55
C VAL A 258 3.90 -12.84 2.71
N LEU A 259 2.63 -13.12 2.42
CA LEU A 259 1.58 -13.41 3.38
C LEU A 259 1.20 -14.87 3.32
N SER A 260 0.96 -15.47 4.48
CA SER A 260 0.51 -16.86 4.64
C SER A 260 -0.92 -17.08 4.11
N ASN A 261 -1.35 -18.32 4.05
CA ASN A 261 -2.74 -18.66 3.78
C ASN A 261 -3.72 -18.17 4.87
N ALA A 262 -3.19 -17.75 6.03
CA ALA A 262 -3.94 -17.08 7.10
C ALA A 262 -3.91 -15.54 6.94
N SER A 263 -3.48 -15.01 5.77
CA SER A 263 -3.48 -13.57 5.47
C SER A 263 -2.52 -12.73 6.32
N SER A 264 -1.54 -13.34 6.99
CA SER A 264 -0.55 -12.65 7.82
C SER A 264 0.87 -12.91 7.34
N GLY A 265 1.76 -11.95 7.57
CA GLY A 265 3.18 -12.02 7.26
C GLY A 265 4.00 -11.13 8.17
N SER A 266 5.28 -10.97 7.88
CA SER A 266 6.16 -10.11 8.63
C SER A 266 7.00 -9.22 7.71
N ASP A 267 7.59 -8.16 8.27
CA ASP A 267 8.49 -7.26 7.53
C ASP A 267 9.62 -8.03 6.83
N ARG A 268 10.15 -9.11 7.45
CA ARG A 268 11.17 -9.98 6.83
C ARG A 268 10.70 -10.53 5.48
N GLY A 269 9.50 -11.10 5.43
CA GLY A 269 8.96 -11.67 4.19
C GLY A 269 8.77 -10.59 3.11
N ILE A 270 8.31 -9.39 3.50
CA ILE A 270 8.13 -8.26 2.59
C ILE A 270 9.48 -7.78 2.05
N LEU A 271 10.48 -7.58 2.92
CA LEU A 271 11.83 -7.16 2.53
C LEU A 271 12.48 -8.16 1.57
N ALA A 272 12.33 -9.47 1.85
CA ALA A 272 12.80 -10.53 0.95
C ALA A 272 12.09 -10.47 -0.42
N GLY A 273 10.79 -10.19 -0.44
CA GLY A 273 10.00 -10.00 -1.66
C GLY A 273 10.44 -8.77 -2.46
N ILE A 274 10.71 -7.64 -1.80
CA ILE A 274 11.21 -6.41 -2.43
C ILE A 274 12.62 -6.64 -3.02
N GLU A 275 13.53 -7.24 -2.25
CA GLU A 275 14.88 -7.61 -2.73
C GLU A 275 14.79 -8.46 -4.00
N TRP A 276 13.95 -9.50 -3.99
CA TRP A 276 13.72 -10.37 -5.13
C TRP A 276 13.13 -9.62 -6.34
N ALA A 277 12.18 -8.72 -6.13
CA ALA A 277 11.58 -7.93 -7.20
C ALA A 277 12.62 -6.99 -7.87
N ILE A 278 13.46 -6.32 -7.06
CA ILE A 278 14.57 -5.47 -7.55
C ILE A 278 15.59 -6.31 -8.32
N ALA A 279 16.01 -7.46 -7.79
CA ALA A 279 16.95 -8.39 -8.45
C ALA A 279 16.42 -8.86 -9.81
N ASN A 280 15.09 -9.00 -9.94
CA ASN A 280 14.42 -9.33 -11.20
C ASN A 280 14.09 -8.11 -12.06
N LYS A 281 14.52 -6.91 -11.68
CA LYS A 281 14.29 -5.66 -12.43
C LYS A 281 12.79 -5.40 -12.66
N CYS A 282 11.95 -5.68 -11.68
CA CYS A 282 10.54 -5.31 -11.72
C CYS A 282 10.41 -3.79 -11.68
N ALA A 283 9.66 -3.23 -12.63
CA ALA A 283 9.42 -1.78 -12.68
C ALA A 283 8.48 -1.32 -11.55
N VAL A 284 7.61 -2.21 -11.09
CA VAL A 284 6.60 -1.95 -10.07
C VAL A 284 6.57 -3.10 -9.07
N VAL A 285 6.44 -2.77 -7.79
CA VAL A 285 6.07 -3.67 -6.69
C VAL A 285 4.74 -3.21 -6.14
N SER A 286 3.74 -4.08 -6.17
CA SER A 286 2.39 -3.87 -5.62
C SER A 286 2.27 -4.60 -4.29
N MET A 287 1.88 -3.88 -3.23
CA MET A 287 1.72 -4.40 -1.88
C MET A 287 0.34 -4.05 -1.33
N SER A 288 -0.58 -5.01 -1.41
CA SER A 288 -1.94 -4.87 -0.88
C SER A 288 -2.02 -5.36 0.57
N LEU A 289 -1.11 -4.86 1.41
CA LEU A 289 -0.89 -5.30 2.79
C LEU A 289 -0.47 -4.15 3.69
N GLY A 290 -0.57 -4.34 4.99
CA GLY A 290 -0.10 -3.34 5.94
C GLY A 290 -0.36 -3.67 7.40
N ALA A 291 0.04 -2.74 8.26
CA ALA A 291 -0.29 -2.71 9.68
C ALA A 291 -0.83 -1.33 10.06
N PRO A 292 -1.86 -1.24 10.93
CA PRO A 292 -2.42 0.03 11.36
C PRO A 292 -1.37 0.94 12.01
N THR A 293 -1.51 2.25 11.80
CA THR A 293 -0.73 3.29 12.47
C THR A 293 -1.62 4.14 13.37
N GLN A 294 -1.02 4.84 14.32
CA GLN A 294 -1.72 5.78 15.20
C GLN A 294 -1.54 7.23 14.73
N PRO A 295 -2.46 8.14 15.08
CA PRO A 295 -2.24 9.57 14.90
C PRO A 295 -0.93 10.04 15.54
N GLY A 296 -0.10 10.77 14.77
CA GLY A 296 1.21 11.23 15.20
C GLY A 296 2.33 10.19 15.19
N GLN A 297 2.04 8.92 14.83
CA GLN A 297 3.07 7.89 14.70
C GLN A 297 3.95 8.17 13.48
N PRO A 298 5.29 8.21 13.62
CA PRO A 298 6.20 8.41 12.51
C PRO A 298 6.22 7.19 11.57
N PHE A 299 6.66 7.40 10.34
CA PHE A 299 6.92 6.32 9.40
C PHE A 299 8.21 5.55 9.73
N SER A 300 8.37 4.36 9.16
CA SER A 300 9.57 3.54 9.29
C SER A 300 10.74 4.14 8.49
N GLN A 301 11.84 4.47 9.18
CA GLN A 301 13.07 4.94 8.54
C GLN A 301 13.69 3.85 7.65
N ILE A 302 13.52 2.58 8.04
CA ILE A 302 14.01 1.43 7.31
C ILE A 302 13.27 1.29 5.99
N TYR A 303 11.93 1.28 6.00
CA TYR A 303 11.12 1.16 4.78
C TYR A 303 11.26 2.38 3.88
N GLU A 304 11.41 3.57 4.43
CA GLU A 304 11.70 4.78 3.64
C GLU A 304 13.02 4.62 2.86
N ARG A 305 14.10 4.16 3.53
CA ARG A 305 15.38 3.91 2.85
C ARG A 305 15.30 2.79 1.83
N VAL A 306 14.55 1.73 2.12
CA VAL A 306 14.27 0.64 1.16
C VAL A 306 13.57 1.18 -0.08
N ALA A 307 12.55 2.01 0.08
CA ALA A 307 11.82 2.61 -1.03
C ALA A 307 12.70 3.53 -1.89
N LEU A 308 13.51 4.38 -1.27
CA LEU A 308 14.49 5.23 -1.97
C LEU A 308 15.50 4.40 -2.78
N ARG A 309 16.02 3.31 -2.20
CA ARG A 309 16.93 2.38 -2.90
C ARG A 309 16.23 1.65 -4.05
N ALA A 310 14.98 1.24 -3.87
CA ALA A 310 14.17 0.65 -4.94
C ALA A 310 13.98 1.65 -6.09
N GLN A 311 13.61 2.90 -5.80
CA GLN A 311 13.45 3.94 -6.81
C GLN A 311 14.77 4.21 -7.57
N ALA A 312 15.91 4.24 -6.88
CA ALA A 312 17.22 4.39 -7.50
C ALA A 312 17.60 3.23 -8.43
N LYS A 313 17.02 2.03 -8.20
CA LYS A 313 17.14 0.85 -9.07
C LYS A 313 16.06 0.79 -10.17
N GLY A 314 15.18 1.79 -10.25
CA GLY A 314 14.12 1.89 -11.24
C GLY A 314 12.83 1.15 -10.87
N THR A 315 12.67 0.76 -9.61
CA THR A 315 11.46 0.08 -9.09
C THR A 315 10.61 1.06 -8.30
N LEU A 316 9.33 1.21 -8.65
CA LEU A 316 8.34 1.95 -7.87
C LEU A 316 7.60 0.97 -6.94
N ILE A 317 7.50 1.30 -5.66
CA ILE A 317 6.67 0.57 -4.70
C ILE A 317 5.35 1.32 -4.54
N VAL A 318 4.24 0.60 -4.72
CA VAL A 318 2.88 1.09 -4.45
C VAL A 318 2.25 0.23 -3.36
N ALA A 319 1.57 0.85 -2.41
CA ALA A 319 0.99 0.14 -1.27
C ALA A 319 -0.39 0.68 -0.89
N ALA A 320 -1.21 -0.19 -0.30
CA ALA A 320 -2.55 0.14 0.13
C ALA A 320 -2.55 1.08 1.34
N ALA A 321 -3.35 2.15 1.29
CA ALA A 321 -3.40 3.17 2.35
C ALA A 321 -3.99 2.65 3.69
N GLY A 322 -4.74 1.54 3.68
CA GLY A 322 -5.38 0.97 4.87
C GLY A 322 -6.90 1.12 4.87
N ASN A 323 -7.55 0.25 5.66
CA ASN A 323 -9.02 0.09 5.67
C ASN A 323 -9.63 0.29 7.07
N ASP A 324 -8.95 1.03 7.94
CA ASP A 324 -9.30 1.15 9.36
C ASP A 324 -10.26 2.30 9.67
N SER A 325 -10.61 3.11 8.66
CA SER A 325 -11.56 4.21 8.78
C SER A 325 -13.02 3.73 8.78
N SER A 326 -13.91 4.54 9.32
CA SER A 326 -15.37 4.34 9.27
C SER A 326 -16.04 5.69 9.06
N ARG A 327 -16.01 6.16 7.81
CA ARG A 327 -16.56 7.49 7.43
C ARG A 327 -18.09 7.50 7.47
N PRO A 328 -18.70 8.63 7.85
CA PRO A 328 -18.09 9.94 8.13
C PRO A 328 -17.55 10.09 9.56
N GLY A 329 -17.73 9.11 10.45
CA GLY A 329 -17.44 9.24 11.87
C GLY A 329 -15.95 9.22 12.22
N LEU A 330 -15.21 8.19 11.79
CA LEU A 330 -13.83 7.97 12.15
C LEU A 330 -12.92 7.89 10.92
N THR A 331 -11.83 8.67 10.94
CA THR A 331 -10.75 8.51 9.97
C THR A 331 -9.46 8.07 10.66
N ARG A 332 -8.74 7.14 10.05
CA ARG A 332 -7.47 6.59 10.52
C ARG A 332 -6.32 7.02 9.62
N PRO A 333 -5.09 7.13 10.17
CA PRO A 333 -3.89 7.44 9.37
C PRO A 333 -3.60 6.35 8.34
N VAL A 334 -2.82 6.71 7.31
CA VAL A 334 -2.27 5.75 6.35
C VAL A 334 -1.46 4.69 7.07
N SER A 335 -1.71 3.41 6.74
CA SER A 335 -1.07 2.25 7.36
C SER A 335 0.40 2.09 6.94
N HIS A 336 1.20 1.44 7.80
CA HIS A 336 2.53 0.97 7.43
C HIS A 336 2.43 -0.17 6.38
N PRO A 337 3.31 -0.24 5.34
CA PRO A 337 4.41 0.67 5.05
C PRO A 337 4.04 1.81 4.11
N ALA A 338 2.76 1.92 3.70
CA ALA A 338 2.31 2.98 2.78
C ALA A 338 2.51 4.39 3.33
N ASN A 339 2.62 4.54 4.67
CA ASN A 339 2.89 5.83 5.30
C ASN A 339 4.32 6.36 5.09
N CYS A 340 5.22 5.60 4.45
CA CYS A 340 6.57 6.07 4.10
C CYS A 340 6.51 7.01 2.89
N PRO A 341 7.15 8.21 2.95
CA PRO A 341 7.09 9.22 1.88
C PRO A 341 7.49 8.74 0.49
N SER A 342 8.35 7.73 0.39
CA SER A 342 8.84 7.16 -0.89
C SER A 342 8.09 5.90 -1.33
N ILE A 343 7.02 5.48 -0.62
CA ILE A 343 6.09 4.43 -1.02
C ILE A 343 4.77 5.08 -1.42
N MET A 344 4.28 4.82 -2.64
CA MET A 344 3.06 5.44 -3.13
C MET A 344 1.83 4.86 -2.43
N ALA A 345 1.20 5.65 -1.57
CA ALA A 345 -0.01 5.27 -0.84
C ALA A 345 -1.26 5.42 -1.69
N VAL A 346 -2.02 4.34 -1.83
CA VAL A 346 -3.21 4.27 -2.69
C VAL A 346 -4.49 4.21 -1.87
N ALA A 347 -5.34 5.24 -2.02
CA ALA A 347 -6.68 5.29 -1.44
C ALA A 347 -7.74 4.60 -2.34
N ALA A 348 -8.86 4.20 -1.73
CA ALA A 348 -9.96 3.54 -2.41
C ALA A 348 -11.12 4.48 -2.74
N LEU A 349 -11.62 4.41 -3.98
CA LEU A 349 -12.85 5.05 -4.45
C LEU A 349 -13.91 4.00 -4.75
N ASP A 350 -15.18 4.40 -4.60
CA ASP A 350 -16.34 3.64 -5.02
C ASP A 350 -16.74 3.96 -6.48
N PRO A 351 -17.76 3.25 -7.07
CA PRO A 351 -18.20 3.50 -8.42
C PRO A 351 -18.76 4.91 -8.67
N THR A 352 -19.12 5.66 -7.64
CA THR A 352 -19.54 7.06 -7.75
C THR A 352 -18.39 8.05 -7.66
N LEU A 353 -17.15 7.54 -7.55
CA LEU A 353 -15.90 8.27 -7.29
C LEU A 353 -15.86 8.99 -5.94
N ALA A 354 -16.72 8.59 -5.01
CA ALA A 354 -16.60 8.99 -3.61
C ALA A 354 -15.50 8.17 -2.91
N VAL A 355 -14.93 8.76 -1.84
CA VAL A 355 -13.94 8.03 -1.01
C VAL A 355 -14.66 6.89 -0.30
N ALA A 356 -14.12 5.67 -0.42
CA ALA A 356 -14.68 4.52 0.28
C ALA A 356 -14.68 4.74 1.80
N SER A 357 -15.76 4.32 2.47
CA SER A 357 -15.97 4.61 3.91
C SER A 357 -14.84 4.10 4.80
N PHE A 358 -14.19 3.03 4.41
CA PHE A 358 -13.08 2.39 5.12
C PHE A 358 -11.71 3.00 4.80
N SER A 359 -11.56 3.75 3.69
CA SER A 359 -10.25 4.20 3.21
C SER A 359 -9.58 5.15 4.21
N ASN A 360 -8.34 4.86 4.58
CA ASN A 360 -7.55 5.68 5.47
C ASN A 360 -7.18 7.04 4.85
N ARG A 361 -6.71 7.97 5.67
CA ARG A 361 -6.51 9.38 5.32
C ARG A 361 -5.11 9.85 5.68
N GLY A 362 -4.54 10.74 4.88
CA GLY A 362 -3.28 11.41 5.15
C GLY A 362 -3.40 12.46 6.27
N ILE A 363 -3.35 12.02 7.52
CA ILE A 363 -3.54 12.89 8.71
C ILE A 363 -2.30 12.99 9.61
N ASN A 364 -1.28 12.13 9.40
CA ASN A 364 -0.03 12.26 10.13
C ASN A 364 0.84 13.37 9.52
N PRO A 365 1.50 14.22 10.36
CA PRO A 365 2.26 15.36 9.88
C PRO A 365 3.56 14.96 9.15
N ASP A 366 4.21 13.88 9.61
CA ASP A 366 5.49 13.41 9.09
C ASP A 366 5.30 12.09 8.31
N GLY A 367 5.16 12.20 6.99
CA GLY A 367 4.78 11.08 6.14
C GLY A 367 3.29 10.75 6.23
N GLY A 368 2.89 9.58 5.73
CA GLY A 368 1.50 9.12 5.78
C GLY A 368 0.54 9.92 4.91
N GLN A 369 1.03 10.52 3.83
CA GLN A 369 0.18 11.14 2.82
C GLN A 369 -0.51 10.06 2.00
N VAL A 370 -1.71 10.35 1.51
CA VAL A 370 -2.29 9.62 0.36
C VAL A 370 -1.74 10.28 -0.90
N ASP A 371 -1.21 9.50 -1.84
CA ASP A 371 -0.58 10.04 -3.04
C ASP A 371 -1.50 10.02 -4.25
N ILE A 372 -2.33 8.97 -4.35
CA ILE A 372 -3.22 8.74 -5.47
C ILE A 372 -4.41 7.87 -5.03
N ALA A 373 -5.51 7.94 -5.76
CA ALA A 373 -6.69 7.12 -5.51
C ALA A 373 -7.03 6.24 -6.73
N ALA A 374 -7.66 5.10 -6.48
CA ALA A 374 -8.06 4.17 -7.52
C ALA A 374 -9.34 3.40 -7.13
N PRO A 375 -9.95 2.66 -8.09
CA PRO A 375 -11.12 1.82 -7.85
C PRO A 375 -10.89 0.79 -6.76
N GLY A 376 -11.62 0.87 -5.65
CA GLY A 376 -11.43 0.00 -4.49
C GLY A 376 -12.71 -0.60 -3.90
N VAL A 377 -13.88 -0.32 -4.47
CA VAL A 377 -15.17 -0.88 -4.02
C VAL A 377 -15.81 -1.67 -5.14
N ASN A 378 -16.39 -2.82 -4.82
CA ASN A 378 -17.07 -3.69 -5.79
C ASN A 378 -16.18 -4.09 -6.97
N VAL A 379 -14.90 -4.40 -6.70
CA VAL A 379 -13.90 -4.75 -7.71
C VAL A 379 -14.00 -6.23 -8.07
N PHE A 380 -14.36 -6.52 -9.32
CA PHE A 380 -14.40 -7.89 -9.86
C PHE A 380 -13.02 -8.29 -10.37
N SER A 381 -12.54 -9.48 -9.97
CA SER A 381 -11.26 -10.02 -10.41
C SER A 381 -11.19 -11.55 -10.30
N SER A 382 -10.05 -12.15 -10.68
CA SER A 382 -9.78 -13.58 -10.50
C SER A 382 -9.77 -13.97 -9.03
N TRP A 383 -10.14 -15.22 -8.77
CA TRP A 383 -10.12 -15.86 -7.45
C TRP A 383 -9.71 -17.32 -7.64
N PRO A 384 -9.04 -17.97 -6.67
CA PRO A 384 -8.63 -19.36 -6.81
C PRO A 384 -9.75 -20.30 -7.22
N MET A 385 -9.38 -21.35 -7.97
CA MET A 385 -10.30 -22.40 -8.33
C MET A 385 -10.82 -23.13 -7.07
N PRO A 386 -12.09 -23.62 -7.05
CA PRO A 386 -13.04 -23.65 -8.16
C PRO A 386 -13.89 -22.39 -8.32
N THR A 387 -13.80 -21.40 -7.42
CA THR A 387 -14.64 -20.18 -7.42
C THR A 387 -14.36 -19.29 -8.63
N ARG A 388 -13.11 -19.19 -9.04
CA ARG A 388 -12.59 -18.51 -10.23
C ARG A 388 -12.68 -16.98 -10.24
N TYR A 389 -13.74 -16.38 -9.78
CA TYR A 389 -13.94 -14.92 -9.74
C TYR A 389 -14.65 -14.48 -8.46
N ARG A 390 -14.30 -13.30 -7.99
CA ARG A 390 -14.94 -12.70 -6.82
C ARG A 390 -14.96 -11.18 -6.94
N ARG A 391 -15.92 -10.53 -6.27
CA ARG A 391 -15.92 -9.09 -6.02
C ARG A 391 -15.44 -8.85 -4.60
N LEU A 392 -14.51 -7.93 -4.44
CA LEU A 392 -13.97 -7.51 -3.16
C LEU A 392 -13.98 -5.99 -3.05
N GLN A 393 -13.70 -5.51 -1.84
CA GLN A 393 -13.48 -4.10 -1.56
C GLN A 393 -12.32 -3.91 -0.59
N GLY A 394 -11.61 -2.78 -0.72
CA GLY A 394 -10.43 -2.43 0.07
C GLY A 394 -9.49 -1.52 -0.71
N THR A 395 -8.62 -0.83 -0.02
CA THR A 395 -7.46 -0.16 -0.62
C THR A 395 -6.54 -1.18 -1.31
N SER A 396 -6.60 -2.44 -0.88
CA SER A 396 -5.98 -3.60 -1.54
C SER A 396 -6.45 -3.83 -2.97
N MET A 397 -7.69 -3.47 -3.31
CA MET A 397 -8.22 -3.59 -4.67
C MET A 397 -7.89 -2.35 -5.50
N ALA A 398 -7.69 -1.21 -4.85
CA ALA A 398 -7.24 0.02 -5.50
C ALA A 398 -5.76 -0.05 -5.94
N THR A 399 -4.90 -0.56 -5.08
CA THR A 399 -3.44 -0.67 -5.29
C THR A 399 -3.05 -1.39 -6.59
N PRO A 400 -3.59 -2.58 -6.93
CA PRO A 400 -3.27 -3.25 -8.19
C PRO A 400 -3.73 -2.51 -9.45
N HIS A 401 -4.77 -1.67 -9.37
CA HIS A 401 -5.12 -0.77 -10.49
C HIS A 401 -3.98 0.22 -10.76
N VAL A 402 -3.44 0.84 -9.70
CA VAL A 402 -2.29 1.75 -9.84
C VAL A 402 -1.07 1.00 -10.35
N ALA A 403 -0.77 -0.20 -9.82
CA ALA A 403 0.37 -1.00 -10.27
C ALA A 403 0.27 -1.39 -11.76
N GLY A 404 -0.91 -1.79 -12.22
CA GLY A 404 -1.17 -2.07 -13.63
C GLY A 404 -1.01 -0.84 -14.51
N ILE A 405 -1.58 0.31 -14.10
CA ILE A 405 -1.46 1.58 -14.84
C ILE A 405 -0.01 2.05 -14.87
N ALA A 406 0.73 1.89 -13.79
CA ALA A 406 2.18 2.14 -13.76
C ALA A 406 2.93 1.33 -14.83
N ALA A 407 2.54 0.07 -15.05
CA ALA A 407 3.12 -0.74 -16.12
C ALA A 407 2.77 -0.19 -17.52
N LEU A 408 1.58 0.41 -17.72
CA LEU A 408 1.22 1.06 -18.99
C LEU A 408 2.09 2.31 -19.26
N TYR A 409 2.34 3.13 -18.23
CA TYR A 409 3.27 4.26 -18.32
C TYR A 409 4.71 3.81 -18.59
N ALA A 410 5.15 2.77 -17.89
CA ALA A 410 6.50 2.21 -18.06
C ALA A 410 6.72 1.58 -19.45
N GLU A 411 5.66 1.08 -20.11
CA GLU A 411 5.68 0.68 -21.52
C GLU A 411 5.69 1.88 -22.46
N ALA A 412 4.94 2.93 -22.13
CA ALA A 412 4.83 4.13 -22.97
C ALA A 412 6.15 4.91 -23.03
N ASP A 413 6.89 4.96 -21.92
CA ASP A 413 8.18 5.64 -21.81
C ASP A 413 9.19 4.77 -21.03
N ALA A 414 10.27 4.38 -21.69
CA ALA A 414 11.33 3.59 -21.07
C ALA A 414 12.08 4.33 -19.96
N ALA A 415 12.06 5.66 -19.93
CA ALA A 415 12.63 6.48 -18.88
C ALA A 415 11.72 6.59 -17.65
N ALA A 416 10.42 6.26 -17.78
CA ALA A 416 9.49 6.25 -16.65
C ALA A 416 9.77 5.06 -15.74
N ARG A 417 10.71 5.24 -14.81
CA ARG A 417 11.12 4.25 -13.79
C ARG A 417 11.30 4.94 -12.44
N GLY A 418 11.08 4.20 -11.34
CA GLY A 418 11.23 4.72 -9.98
C GLY A 418 10.50 6.05 -9.77
N ALA A 419 11.20 7.10 -9.34
CA ALA A 419 10.63 8.42 -9.11
C ALA A 419 10.05 9.10 -10.38
N ALA A 420 10.56 8.79 -11.57
CA ALA A 420 9.99 9.31 -12.82
C ALA A 420 8.62 8.67 -13.10
N LEU A 421 8.45 7.40 -12.81
CA LEU A 421 7.18 6.71 -12.93
C LEU A 421 6.14 7.26 -11.93
N TRP A 422 6.56 7.55 -10.69
CA TRP A 422 5.72 8.24 -9.71
C TRP A 422 5.18 9.56 -10.26
N ARG A 423 6.09 10.43 -10.76
CA ARG A 423 5.68 11.72 -11.32
C ARG A 423 4.72 11.58 -12.50
N ALA A 424 4.92 10.59 -13.35
CA ALA A 424 4.02 10.33 -14.48
C ALA A 424 2.60 9.96 -14.01
N LEU A 425 2.48 9.09 -12.99
CA LEU A 425 1.20 8.70 -12.42
C LEU A 425 0.46 9.89 -11.77
N VAL A 426 1.15 10.65 -10.93
CA VAL A 426 0.59 11.82 -10.25
C VAL A 426 0.20 12.92 -11.25
N GLY A 427 1.08 13.18 -12.24
CA GLY A 427 0.83 14.18 -13.28
C GLY A 427 -0.33 13.83 -14.23
N GLY A 428 -0.57 12.53 -14.47
CA GLY A 428 -1.68 12.05 -15.30
C GLY A 428 -3.00 11.84 -14.55
N ALA A 429 -3.02 11.98 -13.22
CA ALA A 429 -4.20 11.72 -12.42
C ALA A 429 -5.34 12.73 -12.70
N ARG A 430 -6.58 12.24 -12.74
CA ARG A 430 -7.77 13.09 -12.80
C ARG A 430 -8.02 13.68 -11.42
N ARG A 431 -7.95 15.00 -11.31
CA ARG A 431 -8.35 15.70 -10.08
C ARG A 431 -9.83 15.46 -9.77
N LEU A 432 -10.13 15.27 -8.51
CA LEU A 432 -11.49 15.12 -7.99
C LEU A 432 -11.80 16.28 -7.04
N PRO A 433 -13.07 16.69 -6.89
CA PRO A 433 -13.49 17.72 -5.93
C PRO A 433 -13.52 17.14 -4.50
N LEU A 434 -12.44 16.49 -4.08
CA LEU A 434 -12.24 15.81 -2.80
C LEU A 434 -10.95 16.30 -2.15
N ALA A 435 -10.85 16.18 -0.83
CA ALA A 435 -9.67 16.63 -0.09
C ALA A 435 -8.43 15.82 -0.51
N ALA A 436 -7.29 16.49 -0.75
CA ALA A 436 -6.04 15.81 -1.12
C ALA A 436 -5.58 14.80 -0.05
N GLN A 437 -5.90 15.02 1.22
CA GLN A 437 -5.66 14.05 2.29
C GLN A 437 -6.40 12.72 2.10
N ASP A 438 -7.46 12.69 1.30
CA ASP A 438 -8.28 11.50 1.03
C ASP A 438 -7.92 10.82 -0.28
N VAL A 439 -7.47 11.58 -1.29
CA VAL A 439 -7.32 11.09 -2.68
C VAL A 439 -5.97 11.46 -3.32
N GLY A 440 -5.09 12.15 -2.62
CA GLY A 440 -3.82 12.62 -3.17
C GLY A 440 -4.01 13.48 -4.43
N ALA A 441 -3.33 13.13 -5.50
CA ALA A 441 -3.46 13.76 -6.81
C ALA A 441 -4.83 13.53 -7.50
N GLY A 442 -5.62 12.58 -7.00
CA GLY A 442 -6.92 12.21 -7.54
C GLY A 442 -6.96 10.79 -8.12
N LEU A 443 -7.94 10.52 -8.99
CA LEU A 443 -8.12 9.21 -9.62
C LEU A 443 -7.01 8.95 -10.65
N VAL A 444 -6.29 7.85 -10.48
CA VAL A 444 -5.29 7.38 -11.45
C VAL A 444 -5.90 7.20 -12.84
N GLN A 445 -5.18 7.60 -13.88
CA GLN A 445 -5.60 7.44 -15.28
C GLN A 445 -4.53 6.71 -16.08
N ALA A 446 -4.95 5.90 -17.05
CA ALA A 446 -4.05 5.32 -18.05
C ALA A 446 -3.48 6.42 -18.98
N PRO A 447 -2.25 6.22 -19.52
CA PRO A 447 -1.61 7.19 -20.41
C PRO A 447 -2.32 7.33 -21.75
#